data_46a09b3970568a49fd5a004861f586d0
#
_entry.id   46a09b3970568a49fd5a004861f586d0
#
_cell.length_a   1.000
_cell.length_b   1.000
_cell.length_c   1.000
_cell.angle_alpha   90.00
_cell.angle_beta   90.00
_cell.angle_gamma   90.00
#
_symmetry.space_group_name_H-M   'P 1'
#
loop_
_entity.id
_entity.type
_entity.pdbx_description
1 polymer ?
#
loop_
_entity_poly.entity_id
_entity_poly.type
_entity_poly.pdbx_seq_one_letter_code
_entity_poly.pdbx_strand_id
1 'polypeptide(L)'
;MYPIWLCPHRLYKAPIKTMITPEPGFEHAKRVGDTPYAQMYTDVGVYYTPRPVFRGEEYDGAAAVKKMEAWMIENHSYQPQYAVSELNERDFWRMFDASLYQRCRDKYRAVGTFMSVYYKSKKGRKTEKEVAEEEAKVSESSYADLENAE
;
A
#
# COMPACT_ATOMS: atom_id res chain seq x y z
N MET A 1 6.07 -3.90 -28.21
CA MET A 1 5.63 -3.24 -26.97
C MET A 1 4.30 -3.87 -26.63
N TYR A 2 4.13 -4.38 -25.41
CA TYR A 2 2.92 -5.07 -24.98
C TYR A 2 1.83 -4.07 -24.64
N PRO A 3 0.55 -4.49 -24.56
CA PRO A 3 -0.53 -3.57 -24.21
C PRO A 3 -0.30 -2.99 -22.81
N ILE A 4 -0.52 -1.69 -22.70
CA ILE A 4 -0.63 -1.01 -21.43
C ILE A 4 -2.10 -1.07 -21.05
N TRP A 5 -2.39 -1.57 -19.86
CA TRP A 5 -3.72 -1.53 -19.30
C TRP A 5 -3.92 -0.22 -18.56
N LEU A 6 -4.99 0.50 -18.87
CA LEU A 6 -5.37 1.74 -18.21
C LEU A 6 -6.77 1.58 -17.63
N CYS A 7 -6.89 1.57 -16.32
CA CYS A 7 -8.16 1.53 -15.60
C CYS A 7 -8.39 2.85 -14.86
N PRO A 8 -9.15 3.78 -15.42
CA PRO A 8 -9.49 5.01 -14.71
C PRO A 8 -10.46 4.73 -13.56
N HIS A 9 -10.21 5.36 -12.41
CA HIS A 9 -11.09 5.30 -11.27
C HIS A 9 -11.15 6.64 -10.54
N ARG A 10 -12.20 6.83 -9.77
CA ARG A 10 -12.46 8.08 -9.04
C ARG A 10 -12.26 7.89 -7.55
N LEU A 11 -11.51 8.79 -6.94
CA LEU A 11 -11.47 8.97 -5.51
C LEU A 11 -12.37 10.15 -5.14
N TYR A 12 -13.49 9.88 -4.49
CA TYR A 12 -14.40 10.91 -4.00
C TYR A 12 -13.94 11.43 -2.65
N LYS A 13 -14.19 12.72 -2.39
CA LYS A 13 -14.03 13.28 -1.06
C LYS A 13 -15.09 12.66 -0.13
N ALA A 14 -14.65 11.74 0.70
CA ALA A 14 -15.51 11.06 1.67
C ALA A 14 -15.38 11.71 3.06
N PRO A 15 -16.43 11.64 3.90
CA PRO A 15 -16.37 12.12 5.29
C PRO A 15 -15.44 11.25 6.16
N ILE A 16 -15.17 10.02 5.73
CA ILE A 16 -14.29 9.07 6.41
C ILE A 16 -13.08 8.84 5.52
N LYS A 17 -11.88 8.96 6.09
CA LYS A 17 -10.65 8.62 5.38
C LYS A 17 -10.63 7.14 5.01
N THR A 18 -10.19 6.87 3.80
CA THR A 18 -9.92 5.50 3.31
C THR A 18 -8.42 5.22 3.36
N MET A 19 -8.00 4.03 2.97
CA MET A 19 -6.56 3.70 2.86
C MET A 19 -5.85 4.51 1.78
N ILE A 20 -6.55 5.00 0.77
CA ILE A 20 -5.93 5.78 -0.30
C ILE A 20 -5.63 7.18 0.22
N THR A 21 -4.36 7.57 0.18
CA THR A 21 -3.92 8.93 0.49
C THR A 21 -4.10 9.78 -0.76
N PRO A 22 -4.97 10.80 -0.73
CA PRO A 22 -5.15 11.66 -1.88
C PRO A 22 -3.91 12.52 -2.13
N GLU A 23 -3.81 13.05 -3.34
CA GLU A 23 -2.80 14.04 -3.68
C GLU A 23 -2.90 15.26 -2.75
N PRO A 24 -1.77 15.90 -2.39
CA PRO A 24 -1.78 17.11 -1.59
C PRO A 24 -2.69 18.21 -2.16
N GLY A 25 -3.51 18.81 -1.31
CA GLY A 25 -4.49 19.83 -1.71
C GLY A 25 -5.87 19.30 -2.10
N PHE A 26 -6.03 17.97 -2.23
CA PHE A 26 -7.33 17.38 -2.56
C PHE A 26 -8.43 17.70 -1.53
N GLU A 27 -8.08 17.77 -0.25
CA GLU A 27 -8.99 18.12 0.84
C GLU A 27 -9.55 19.55 0.71
N HIS A 28 -8.84 20.43 0.01
CA HIS A 28 -9.23 21.81 -0.24
C HIS A 28 -10.01 21.98 -1.55
N ALA A 29 -10.16 20.92 -2.33
CA ALA A 29 -10.87 20.98 -3.59
C ALA A 29 -12.34 21.39 -3.40
N LYS A 30 -12.76 22.37 -4.17
CA LYS A 30 -14.13 22.91 -4.14
C LYS A 30 -15.10 21.95 -4.87
N ARG A 31 -16.36 21.94 -4.44
CA ARG A 31 -17.41 21.29 -5.21
C ARG A 31 -17.62 22.04 -6.52
N VAL A 32 -17.92 21.30 -7.57
CA VAL A 32 -18.37 21.86 -8.85
C VAL A 32 -19.89 21.67 -8.94
N GLY A 33 -20.62 22.72 -8.63
CA GLY A 33 -22.08 22.66 -8.48
C GLY A 33 -22.48 21.70 -7.35
N ASP A 34 -23.48 20.86 -7.58
CA ASP A 34 -23.94 19.83 -6.63
C ASP A 34 -23.14 18.53 -6.71
N THR A 35 -22.27 18.41 -7.69
CA THR A 35 -21.45 17.22 -7.88
C THR A 35 -20.27 17.22 -6.89
N PRO A 36 -20.07 16.16 -6.10
CA PRO A 36 -18.87 16.03 -5.27
C PRO A 36 -17.63 16.07 -6.13
N TYR A 37 -16.63 16.84 -5.70
CA TYR A 37 -15.33 16.79 -6.36
C TYR A 37 -14.73 15.39 -6.24
N ALA A 38 -14.19 14.89 -7.33
CA ALA A 38 -13.52 13.62 -7.37
C ALA A 38 -12.15 13.78 -8.04
N GLN A 39 -11.12 13.23 -7.41
CA GLN A 39 -9.81 13.10 -8.04
C GLN A 39 -9.80 11.85 -8.94
N MET A 40 -9.28 12.01 -10.14
CA MET A 40 -9.13 10.89 -11.06
C MET A 40 -7.76 10.26 -10.88
N TYR A 41 -7.75 8.95 -10.74
CA TYR A 41 -6.58 8.10 -10.80
C TYR A 41 -6.68 7.17 -11.99
N THR A 42 -5.56 6.66 -12.43
CA THR A 42 -5.51 5.62 -13.44
C THR A 42 -4.61 4.50 -12.94
N ASP A 43 -5.16 3.31 -12.83
CA ASP A 43 -4.35 2.10 -12.66
C ASP A 43 -3.64 1.80 -13.98
N VAL A 44 -2.32 1.67 -13.90
CA VAL A 44 -1.45 1.43 -15.07
C VAL A 44 -0.83 0.06 -14.94
N GLY A 45 -1.39 -0.92 -15.63
CA GLY A 45 -0.81 -2.26 -15.76
C GLY A 45 0.15 -2.31 -16.94
N VAL A 46 1.42 -2.62 -16.69
CA VAL A 46 2.44 -2.78 -17.72
C VAL A 46 2.90 -4.23 -17.76
N TYR A 47 2.67 -4.87 -18.90
CA TYR A 47 3.10 -6.24 -19.16
C TYR A 47 4.19 -6.24 -20.20
N TYR A 48 5.42 -6.53 -19.84
CA TYR A 48 6.52 -6.59 -20.79
C TYR A 48 7.64 -7.53 -20.31
N THR A 49 8.40 -8.02 -21.26
CA THR A 49 9.65 -8.71 -20.96
C THR A 49 10.78 -7.67 -21.05
N PRO A 50 11.52 -7.43 -19.94
CA PRO A 50 12.68 -6.54 -19.99
C PRO A 50 13.68 -6.96 -21.06
N ARG A 51 14.30 -5.99 -21.73
CA ARG A 51 15.27 -6.27 -22.80
C ARG A 51 16.40 -7.22 -22.40
N PRO A 52 16.99 -7.10 -21.20
CA PRO A 52 18.01 -8.06 -20.74
C PRO A 52 17.46 -9.49 -20.70
N VAL A 53 16.27 -9.69 -20.11
CA VAL A 53 15.62 -11.02 -20.05
C VAL A 53 15.38 -11.58 -21.46
N PHE A 54 14.93 -10.73 -22.38
CA PHE A 54 14.72 -11.14 -23.78
C PHE A 54 16.01 -11.59 -24.49
N ARG A 55 17.16 -11.07 -24.06
CA ARG A 55 18.48 -11.46 -24.56
C ARG A 55 19.13 -12.60 -23.81
N GLY A 56 18.47 -13.15 -22.78
CA GLY A 56 19.04 -14.17 -21.90
C GLY A 56 20.10 -13.62 -20.93
N GLU A 57 20.13 -12.31 -20.70
CA GLU A 57 21.03 -11.64 -19.77
C GLU A 57 20.42 -11.65 -18.35
N GLU A 58 21.27 -11.52 -17.34
CA GLU A 58 20.82 -11.37 -15.95
C GLU A 58 19.99 -10.09 -15.76
N TYR A 59 18.91 -10.20 -14.98
CA TYR A 59 18.03 -9.08 -14.67
C TYR A 59 17.52 -9.16 -13.24
N ASP A 60 17.82 -8.15 -12.44
CA ASP A 60 17.27 -8.01 -11.09
C ASP A 60 15.87 -7.41 -11.10
N GLY A 61 14.88 -8.29 -11.15
CA GLY A 61 13.47 -7.90 -11.13
C GLY A 61 13.04 -7.27 -9.80
N ALA A 62 13.63 -7.70 -8.66
CA ALA A 62 13.32 -7.13 -7.36
C ALA A 62 13.81 -5.68 -7.25
N ALA A 63 15.01 -5.39 -7.73
CA ALA A 63 15.51 -4.02 -7.77
C ALA A 63 14.67 -3.12 -8.68
N ALA A 64 14.18 -3.64 -9.81
CA ALA A 64 13.31 -2.90 -10.70
C ALA A 64 11.95 -2.57 -10.04
N VAL A 65 11.36 -3.52 -9.31
CA VAL A 65 10.11 -3.30 -8.54
C VAL A 65 10.35 -2.26 -7.45
N LYS A 66 11.40 -2.38 -6.64
CA LYS A 66 11.74 -1.38 -5.61
C LYS A 66 11.89 0.03 -6.16
N LYS A 67 12.51 0.17 -7.33
CA LYS A 67 12.65 1.47 -8.00
C LYS A 67 11.30 2.05 -8.39
N MET A 68 10.39 1.23 -8.91
CA MET A 68 9.04 1.65 -9.25
C MET A 68 8.23 2.04 -8.00
N GLU A 69 8.32 1.24 -6.94
CA GLU A 69 7.64 1.50 -5.69
C GLU A 69 8.13 2.81 -5.03
N ALA A 70 9.43 3.08 -5.05
CA ALA A 70 9.98 4.36 -4.59
C ALA A 70 9.41 5.55 -5.39
N TRP A 71 9.37 5.43 -6.71
CA TRP A 71 8.78 6.44 -7.57
C TRP A 71 7.28 6.66 -7.27
N MET A 72 6.53 5.59 -7.02
CA MET A 72 5.10 5.70 -6.66
C MET A 72 4.90 6.47 -5.35
N ILE A 73 5.73 6.22 -4.33
CA ILE A 73 5.67 6.96 -3.06
C ILE A 73 5.94 8.46 -3.29
N GLU A 74 6.94 8.80 -4.09
CA GLU A 74 7.32 10.18 -4.40
C GLU A 74 6.24 10.93 -5.19
N ASN A 75 5.44 10.20 -5.98
CA ASN A 75 4.41 10.76 -6.85
C ASN A 75 2.98 10.53 -6.32
N HIS A 76 2.80 10.34 -5.02
CA HIS A 76 1.50 10.16 -4.37
C HIS A 76 0.63 9.07 -5.02
N SER A 77 1.29 8.07 -5.57
CA SER A 77 0.66 6.90 -6.16
C SER A 77 0.65 5.73 -5.19
N TYR A 78 -0.09 4.68 -5.49
CA TYR A 78 -0.14 3.48 -4.68
C TYR A 78 -0.22 2.23 -5.54
N GLN A 79 0.21 1.11 -4.97
CA GLN A 79 0.17 -0.19 -5.63
C GLN A 79 -1.10 -0.94 -5.20
N PRO A 80 -1.89 -1.50 -6.13
CA PRO A 80 -3.00 -2.39 -5.79
C PRO A 80 -2.52 -3.63 -5.01
N GLN A 81 -3.24 -3.99 -3.94
CA GLN A 81 -2.80 -4.98 -2.97
C GLN A 81 -3.03 -6.45 -3.38
N TYR A 82 -3.14 -6.73 -4.66
CA TYR A 82 -3.08 -8.08 -5.23
C TYR A 82 -1.67 -8.44 -5.76
N ALA A 83 -0.83 -7.44 -5.99
CA ALA A 83 0.54 -7.63 -6.47
C ALA A 83 1.51 -7.82 -5.29
N VAL A 84 2.69 -8.38 -5.61
CA VAL A 84 3.78 -8.54 -4.65
C VAL A 84 4.49 -7.21 -4.46
N SER A 85 4.80 -6.85 -3.19
CA SER A 85 5.61 -5.70 -2.83
C SER A 85 7.00 -6.13 -2.36
N GLU A 86 8.02 -5.37 -2.74
CA GLU A 86 9.40 -5.52 -2.27
C GLU A 86 9.75 -4.49 -1.16
N LEU A 87 8.79 -3.61 -0.79
CA LEU A 87 8.98 -2.62 0.26
C LEU A 87 9.13 -3.27 1.65
N ASN A 88 9.84 -2.60 2.54
CA ASN A 88 9.71 -2.84 3.97
C ASN A 88 8.37 -2.26 4.47
N GLU A 89 7.96 -2.62 5.68
CA GLU A 89 6.66 -2.23 6.23
C GLU A 89 6.50 -0.72 6.38
N ARG A 90 7.55 -0.04 6.86
CA ARG A 90 7.54 1.42 7.01
C ARG A 90 7.28 2.14 5.68
N ASP A 91 7.97 1.73 4.62
CA ASP A 91 7.82 2.37 3.31
C ASP A 91 6.51 1.98 2.63
N PHE A 92 6.02 0.76 2.84
CA PHE A 92 4.70 0.34 2.41
C PHE A 92 3.60 1.27 2.95
N TRP A 93 3.62 1.55 4.25
CA TRP A 93 2.61 2.42 4.87
C TRP A 93 2.73 3.90 4.49
N ARG A 94 3.80 4.30 3.80
CA ARG A 94 3.88 5.65 3.21
C ARG A 94 2.96 5.85 2.00
N MET A 95 2.55 4.76 1.34
CA MET A 95 1.58 4.81 0.24
C MET A 95 0.12 4.92 0.71
N PHE A 96 -0.15 4.62 1.99
CA PHE A 96 -1.51 4.45 2.48
C PHE A 96 -1.76 5.15 3.81
N ASP A 97 -3.00 5.59 4.02
CA ASP A 97 -3.49 5.97 5.35
C ASP A 97 -4.02 4.71 6.07
N ALA A 98 -3.25 4.22 7.03
CA ALA A 98 -3.60 3.02 7.80
C ALA A 98 -4.65 3.26 8.89
N SER A 99 -5.02 4.49 9.19
CA SER A 99 -5.78 4.86 10.39
C SER A 99 -7.14 4.15 10.53
N LEU A 100 -7.92 4.10 9.44
CA LEU A 100 -9.20 3.37 9.45
C LEU A 100 -8.96 1.86 9.45
N TYR A 101 -7.99 1.39 8.70
CA TYR A 101 -7.65 -0.02 8.59
C TYR A 101 -7.28 -0.60 9.97
N GLN A 102 -6.37 0.04 10.71
CA GLN A 102 -5.98 -0.43 12.04
C GLN A 102 -7.15 -0.42 13.02
N ARG A 103 -7.92 0.66 13.08
CA ARG A 103 -9.13 0.70 13.93
C ARG A 103 -10.12 -0.43 13.62
N CYS A 104 -10.27 -0.79 12.34
CA CYS A 104 -11.11 -1.92 11.97
C CYS A 104 -10.51 -3.24 12.41
N ARG A 105 -9.20 -3.45 12.25
CA ARG A 105 -8.51 -4.66 12.73
C ARG A 105 -8.70 -4.86 14.24
N ASP A 106 -8.50 -3.81 15.02
CA ASP A 106 -8.68 -3.85 16.48
C ASP A 106 -10.13 -4.12 16.85
N LYS A 107 -11.07 -3.35 16.29
CA LYS A 107 -12.50 -3.47 16.57
C LYS A 107 -13.05 -4.86 16.29
N TYR A 108 -12.61 -5.48 15.21
CA TYR A 108 -13.10 -6.80 14.78
C TYR A 108 -12.17 -7.95 15.18
N ARG A 109 -11.19 -7.68 16.06
CA ARG A 109 -10.22 -8.68 16.58
C ARG A 109 -9.50 -9.44 15.45
N ALA A 110 -9.15 -8.70 14.39
CA ALA A 110 -8.48 -9.28 13.23
C ALA A 110 -6.96 -9.44 13.44
N VAL A 111 -6.38 -8.74 14.41
CA VAL A 111 -4.96 -8.87 14.79
C VAL A 111 -4.74 -10.27 15.37
N GLY A 112 -3.72 -10.96 14.90
CA GLY A 112 -3.42 -12.35 15.27
C GLY A 112 -4.34 -13.41 14.64
N THR A 113 -5.49 -13.00 14.04
CA THR A 113 -6.42 -13.92 13.37
C THR A 113 -6.25 -13.88 11.86
N PHE A 114 -6.09 -12.68 11.31
CA PHE A 114 -5.90 -12.47 9.87
C PHE A 114 -4.60 -11.74 9.61
N MET A 115 -3.86 -12.20 8.61
CA MET A 115 -2.64 -11.56 8.13
C MET A 115 -2.92 -10.11 7.72
N SER A 116 -2.01 -9.19 8.04
CA SER A 116 -2.12 -7.82 7.58
C SER A 116 -1.95 -7.74 6.05
N VAL A 117 -2.48 -6.67 5.45
CA VAL A 117 -2.36 -6.46 4.01
C VAL A 117 -0.89 -6.33 3.57
N TYR A 118 -0.03 -5.79 4.40
CA TYR A 118 1.41 -5.73 4.14
C TYR A 118 2.02 -7.13 4.00
N TYR A 119 1.83 -7.99 5.01
CA TYR A 119 2.38 -9.35 4.99
C TYR A 119 1.77 -10.22 3.90
N LYS A 120 0.50 -9.98 3.54
CA LYS A 120 -0.14 -10.65 2.41
C LYS A 120 0.55 -10.35 1.08
N SER A 121 0.99 -9.11 0.88
CA SER A 121 1.62 -8.64 -0.37
C SER A 121 3.13 -8.82 -0.41
N LYS A 122 3.76 -9.18 0.70
CA LYS A 122 5.22 -9.37 0.76
C LYS A 122 5.64 -10.66 0.07
N LYS A 123 6.71 -10.58 -0.71
CA LYS A 123 7.36 -11.77 -1.29
C LYS A 123 8.02 -12.61 -0.19
N GLY A 124 7.85 -13.92 -0.24
CA GLY A 124 8.36 -14.82 0.80
C GLY A 124 7.44 -14.84 2.02
N ARG A 125 6.18 -15.19 1.79
CA ARG A 125 5.16 -15.30 2.84
C ARG A 125 5.67 -16.05 4.05
N LYS A 126 5.70 -15.36 5.19
CA LYS A 126 5.78 -16.01 6.48
C LYS A 126 4.48 -16.78 6.70
N THR A 127 4.57 -17.87 7.45
CA THR A 127 3.36 -18.59 7.87
C THR A 127 2.48 -17.66 8.72
N GLU A 128 1.19 -17.89 8.73
CA GLU A 128 0.26 -17.12 9.57
C GLU A 128 0.70 -17.07 11.04
N LYS A 129 1.34 -18.15 11.51
CA LYS A 129 1.88 -18.25 12.86
C LYS A 129 3.08 -17.32 13.08
N GLU A 130 4.03 -17.28 12.17
CA GLU A 130 5.21 -16.39 12.25
C GLU A 130 4.82 -14.92 12.18
N VAL A 131 3.79 -14.60 11.40
CA VAL A 131 3.24 -13.24 11.31
C VAL A 131 2.52 -12.86 12.61
N ALA A 132 1.70 -13.76 13.16
CA ALA A 132 1.01 -13.52 14.42
C ALA A 132 1.99 -13.33 15.59
N GLU A 133 3.08 -14.09 15.64
CA GLU A 133 4.12 -13.95 16.64
C GLU A 133 4.89 -12.62 16.52
N GLU A 134 5.12 -12.11 15.31
CA GLU A 134 5.74 -10.80 15.10
C GLU A 134 4.79 -9.65 15.43
N GLU A 135 3.55 -9.73 15.01
CA GLU A 135 2.52 -8.73 15.34
C GLU A 135 2.29 -8.65 16.86
N ALA A 136 2.29 -9.78 17.56
CA ALA A 136 2.22 -9.81 19.01
C ALA A 136 3.42 -9.12 19.68
N LYS A 137 4.64 -9.39 19.23
CA LYS A 137 5.86 -8.75 19.75
C LYS A 137 5.88 -7.24 19.52
N VAL A 138 5.40 -6.77 18.37
CA VAL A 138 5.30 -5.33 18.06
C VAL A 138 4.28 -4.65 18.97
N SER A 139 3.14 -5.29 19.24
CA SER A 139 2.14 -4.75 20.15
C SER A 139 2.68 -4.68 21.59
N GLU A 140 3.35 -5.69 22.10
CA GLU A 140 3.97 -5.69 23.42
C GLU A 140 5.04 -4.61 23.57
N SER A 141 5.88 -4.40 22.56
CA SER A 141 6.90 -3.34 22.55
C SER A 141 6.27 -1.95 22.59
N SER A 142 5.19 -1.73 21.86
CA SER A 142 4.51 -0.43 21.80
C SER A 142 3.80 -0.09 23.11
N TYR A 143 3.29 -1.07 23.86
CA TYR A 143 2.73 -0.88 25.19
C TYR A 143 3.81 -0.61 26.23
N ALA A 144 4.96 -1.29 26.17
CA ALA A 144 6.08 -1.06 27.07
C ALA A 144 6.68 0.35 26.93
N ASP A 145 6.70 0.90 25.72
CA ASP A 145 7.17 2.28 25.46
C ASP A 145 6.20 3.33 25.99
N LEU A 146 4.90 3.03 26.09
CA LEU A 146 3.90 3.92 26.68
C LEU A 146 3.95 3.93 28.22
N GLU A 147 4.22 2.78 28.85
CA GLU A 147 4.36 2.69 30.32
C GLU A 147 5.65 3.35 30.85
N ASN A 148 6.69 3.45 30.04
CA ASN A 148 7.94 4.10 30.41
C ASN A 148 7.98 5.62 30.13
N ALA A 149 6.90 6.19 29.60
CA ALA A 149 6.77 7.62 29.27
C ALA A 149 5.95 8.41 30.31
N GLU A 150 5.48 7.77 31.41
CA GLU A 150 4.90 8.42 32.59
C GLU A 150 5.96 8.54 33.72
#